data_7d4828efa194036c015d0835e6a71e1c
#
_entry.id   7d4828efa194036c015d0835e6a71e1c
#
_cell.length_a   1.000
_cell.length_b   1.000
_cell.length_c   1.000
_cell.angle_alpha   90.00
_cell.angle_beta   90.00
_cell.angle_gamma   90.00
#
_symmetry.space_group_name_H-M   'P 1'
#
loop_
_entity.id
_entity.type
_entity.pdbx_description
1 polymer ?
#
loop_
_entity_poly.entity_id
_entity_poly.type
_entity_poly.pdbx_seq_one_letter_code
_entity_poly.pdbx_strand_id
1 'polypeptide(L)'
;MLIEVKVKVARVIDGKTRKKPETYVIDEEFFANAEYAVNAILTEEQQAGEVENFDIVSLKQSAIKEIDEQSLNNALPSFIATMRDIFHDDEGNETQMRYKVLLWAETITAANTRANLLSHEGYDMLIEGIKQVDYIYLNTNISENNE
;
A
#
# COMPACT_ATOMS: atom_id res chain seq x y z
N MET A 1 -10.13 -1.68 7.36
CA MET A 1 -8.96 -0.97 7.94
C MET A 1 -7.70 -1.46 7.23
N LEU A 2 -6.89 -0.53 6.78
CA LEU A 2 -5.61 -0.90 6.17
C LEU A 2 -4.58 -1.15 7.27
N ILE A 3 -3.93 -2.30 7.18
CA ILE A 3 -2.93 -2.74 8.16
C ILE A 3 -1.59 -2.88 7.44
N GLU A 4 -0.53 -2.36 8.05
CA GLU A 4 0.84 -2.56 7.58
C GLU A 4 1.49 -3.68 8.35
N VAL A 5 1.98 -4.67 7.62
CA VAL A 5 2.74 -5.80 8.17
C VAL A 5 4.18 -5.66 7.68
N LYS A 6 5.08 -5.40 8.59
CA LYS A 6 6.50 -5.30 8.27
C LYS A 6 7.19 -6.63 8.53
N VAL A 7 7.96 -7.10 7.57
CA VAL A 7 8.59 -8.41 7.59
C VAL A 7 10.07 -8.27 7.22
N LYS A 8 10.92 -9.01 7.90
CA LYS A 8 12.30 -9.24 7.45
C LYS A 8 12.27 -10.50 6.61
N VAL A 9 12.64 -10.39 5.35
CA VAL A 9 12.59 -11.52 4.40
C VAL A 9 13.99 -11.78 3.85
N ALA A 10 14.38 -13.06 3.86
CA ALA A 10 15.58 -13.52 3.16
C ALA A 10 15.13 -14.13 1.84
N ARG A 11 15.28 -13.35 0.76
CA ARG A 11 14.88 -13.78 -0.60
C ARG A 11 16.06 -14.37 -1.35
N VAL A 12 15.76 -15.40 -2.15
CA VAL A 12 16.73 -16.02 -3.04
C VAL A 12 16.59 -15.35 -4.40
N ILE A 13 17.63 -14.61 -4.80
CA ILE A 13 17.67 -13.88 -6.08
C ILE A 13 18.94 -14.33 -6.80
N ASP A 14 18.79 -14.91 -7.99
CA ASP A 14 19.91 -15.42 -8.79
C ASP A 14 20.83 -16.37 -8.01
N GLY A 15 20.23 -17.26 -7.20
CA GLY A 15 20.95 -18.22 -6.39
C GLY A 15 21.62 -17.65 -5.13
N LYS A 16 21.43 -16.37 -4.85
CA LYS A 16 21.98 -15.71 -3.66
C LYS A 16 20.87 -15.26 -2.73
N THR A 17 21.09 -15.46 -1.43
CA THR A 17 20.16 -15.02 -0.40
C THR A 17 20.45 -13.58 -0.02
N ARG A 18 19.43 -12.73 -0.09
CA ARG A 18 19.49 -11.33 0.33
C ARG A 18 18.40 -11.05 1.35
N LYS A 19 18.80 -10.46 2.48
CA LYS A 19 17.86 -10.02 3.50
C LYS A 19 17.43 -8.60 3.23
N LYS A 20 16.12 -8.35 3.26
CA LYS A 20 15.57 -7.00 3.15
C LYS A 20 14.26 -6.88 3.89
N PRO A 21 13.91 -5.66 4.35
CA PRO A 21 12.58 -5.43 4.89
C PRO A 21 11.57 -5.33 3.76
N GLU A 22 10.36 -5.85 3.98
CA GLU A 22 9.21 -5.69 3.09
C GLU A 22 8.03 -5.25 3.92
N THR A 23 7.19 -4.39 3.36
CA THR A 23 5.97 -3.94 4.01
C THR A 23 4.78 -4.33 3.16
N TYR A 24 3.87 -5.09 3.75
CA TYR A 24 2.61 -5.48 3.13
C TYR A 24 1.50 -4.59 3.66
N VAL A 25 0.61 -4.16 2.77
CA VAL A 25 -0.58 -3.40 3.13
C VAL A 25 -1.78 -4.28 2.82
N ILE A 26 -2.64 -4.49 3.81
CA ILE A 26 -3.74 -5.44 3.72
C ILE A 26 -4.99 -4.78 4.31
N ASP A 27 -6.12 -4.90 3.60
CA ASP A 27 -7.40 -4.43 4.11
C ASP A 27 -8.06 -5.56 4.91
N GLU A 28 -7.99 -5.46 6.22
CA GLU A 28 -8.56 -6.43 7.16
C GLU A 28 -9.06 -5.71 8.41
N GLU A 29 -10.00 -6.34 9.12
CA GLU A 29 -10.50 -5.80 10.39
C GLU A 29 -9.57 -6.12 11.56
N PHE A 30 -8.90 -7.27 11.52
CA PHE A 30 -8.11 -7.78 12.64
C PHE A 30 -6.67 -8.03 12.24
N PHE A 31 -5.76 -7.69 13.12
CA PHE A 31 -4.33 -7.94 12.92
C PHE A 31 -4.03 -9.42 12.69
N ALA A 32 -4.75 -10.32 13.37
CA ALA A 32 -4.55 -11.76 13.21
C ALA A 32 -4.79 -12.21 11.76
N ASN A 33 -5.79 -11.65 11.08
CA ASN A 33 -6.09 -11.99 9.70
C ASN A 33 -5.02 -11.47 8.74
N ALA A 34 -4.51 -10.26 9.00
CA ALA A 34 -3.41 -9.69 8.21
C ALA A 34 -2.13 -10.52 8.38
N GLU A 35 -1.80 -10.89 9.61
CA GLU A 35 -0.66 -11.75 9.90
C GLU A 35 -0.78 -13.09 9.19
N TYR A 36 -1.95 -13.70 9.26
CA TYR A 36 -2.21 -14.97 8.59
C TYR A 36 -1.99 -14.88 7.07
N ALA A 37 -2.50 -13.83 6.45
CA ALA A 37 -2.36 -13.64 5.00
C ALA A 37 -0.90 -13.52 4.57
N VAL A 38 -0.10 -12.77 5.31
CA VAL A 38 1.33 -12.62 5.02
C VAL A 38 2.07 -13.93 5.25
N ASN A 39 1.79 -14.62 6.36
CA ASN A 39 2.38 -15.94 6.61
C ASN A 39 2.08 -16.93 5.50
N ALA A 40 0.84 -16.94 5.00
CA ALA A 40 0.43 -17.87 3.95
C ALA A 40 1.22 -17.63 2.65
N ILE A 41 1.33 -16.37 2.23
CA ILE A 41 2.06 -16.02 1.01
C ILE A 41 3.55 -16.33 1.13
N LEU A 42 4.18 -15.92 2.23
CA LEU A 42 5.61 -16.12 2.41
C LEU A 42 5.96 -17.59 2.61
N THR A 43 5.08 -18.36 3.24
CA THR A 43 5.25 -19.81 3.36
C THR A 43 5.19 -20.48 1.99
N GLU A 44 4.27 -20.07 1.14
CA GLU A 44 4.16 -20.56 -0.22
C GLU A 44 5.42 -20.24 -1.04
N GLU A 45 5.93 -19.01 -0.94
CA GLU A 45 7.18 -18.61 -1.60
C GLU A 45 8.38 -19.37 -1.04
N GLN A 46 8.37 -19.69 0.25
CA GLN A 46 9.41 -20.50 0.88
C GLN A 46 9.40 -21.91 0.33
N GLN A 47 8.25 -22.52 0.15
CA GLN A 47 8.11 -23.85 -0.45
C GLN A 47 8.55 -23.85 -1.92
N ALA A 48 8.37 -22.74 -2.62
CA ALA A 48 8.80 -22.58 -4.01
C ALA A 48 10.31 -22.27 -4.14
N GLY A 49 11.02 -22.09 -3.02
CA GLY A 49 12.46 -21.78 -3.05
C GLY A 49 12.80 -20.32 -3.29
N GLU A 50 11.80 -19.43 -3.30
CA GLU A 50 12.00 -18.00 -3.52
C GLU A 50 12.34 -17.24 -2.24
N VAL A 51 11.98 -17.79 -1.09
CA VAL A 51 12.24 -17.24 0.24
C VAL A 51 12.92 -18.32 1.07
N GLU A 52 14.07 -17.98 1.68
CA GLU A 52 14.76 -18.90 2.59
C GLU A 52 14.09 -18.90 3.96
N ASN A 53 13.90 -17.71 4.52
CA ASN A 53 13.18 -17.53 5.77
C ASN A 53 12.57 -16.12 5.85
N PHE A 54 11.67 -15.92 6.79
CA PHE A 54 11.06 -14.62 7.04
C PHE A 54 10.64 -14.50 8.50
N ASP A 55 10.50 -13.26 8.96
CA ASP A 55 10.10 -12.96 10.33
C ASP A 55 9.23 -11.69 10.32
N ILE A 56 8.00 -11.81 10.80
CA ILE A 56 7.09 -10.68 10.94
C ILE A 56 7.54 -9.87 12.16
N VAL A 57 7.88 -8.60 11.96
CA VAL A 57 8.46 -7.77 13.02
C VAL A 57 7.51 -6.69 13.53
N SER A 58 6.48 -6.31 12.78
CA SER A 58 5.48 -5.38 13.30
C SER A 58 4.15 -5.48 12.56
N LEU A 59 3.10 -5.17 13.29
CA LEU A 59 1.73 -5.07 12.80
C LEU A 59 1.19 -3.74 13.31
N LYS A 60 0.68 -2.89 12.41
CA LYS A 60 0.08 -1.62 12.82
C LYS A 60 -1.00 -1.16 11.84
N GLN A 61 -1.91 -0.34 12.32
CA GLN A 61 -2.85 0.33 11.44
C GLN A 61 -2.06 1.29 10.54
N SER A 62 -2.34 1.24 9.23
CA SER A 62 -1.67 2.10 8.26
C SER A 62 -2.17 3.54 8.35
N ALA A 63 -1.26 4.48 8.09
CA ALA A 63 -1.63 5.88 7.87
C ALA A 63 -2.24 6.11 6.47
N ILE A 64 -2.13 5.13 5.59
CA ILE A 64 -2.72 5.19 4.25
C ILE A 64 -4.23 5.09 4.38
N LYS A 65 -4.96 6.04 3.77
CA LYS A 65 -6.42 6.05 3.79
C LYS A 65 -7.02 5.34 2.59
N GLU A 66 -6.40 5.49 1.42
CA GLU A 66 -6.92 4.97 0.17
C GLU A 66 -5.85 4.23 -0.62
N ILE A 67 -6.31 3.20 -1.34
CA ILE A 67 -5.51 2.48 -2.33
C ILE A 67 -6.04 2.87 -3.71
N ASP A 68 -5.17 3.34 -4.59
CA ASP A 68 -5.55 3.58 -5.98
C ASP A 68 -5.53 2.26 -6.74
N GLU A 69 -6.66 1.57 -6.72
CA GLU A 69 -6.78 0.24 -7.33
C GLU A 69 -6.58 0.25 -8.84
N GLN A 70 -6.87 1.37 -9.51
CA GLN A 70 -6.70 1.47 -10.95
C GLN A 70 -5.24 1.45 -11.38
N SER A 71 -4.33 1.93 -10.52
CA SER A 71 -2.89 1.86 -10.79
C SER A 71 -2.22 0.64 -10.17
N LEU A 72 -2.96 -0.16 -9.38
CA LEU A 72 -2.40 -1.29 -8.64
C LEU A 72 -1.63 -2.25 -9.54
N ASN A 73 -0.33 -2.36 -9.30
CA ASN A 73 0.54 -3.31 -9.96
C ASN A 73 1.78 -3.50 -9.10
N ASN A 74 1.82 -4.61 -8.35
CA ASN A 74 2.93 -4.87 -7.43
C ASN A 74 4.28 -5.10 -8.13
N ALA A 75 4.29 -5.24 -9.46
CA ALA A 75 5.53 -5.29 -10.24
C ALA A 75 6.13 -3.91 -10.49
N LEU A 76 5.36 -2.84 -10.29
CA LEU A 76 5.82 -1.46 -10.43
C LEU A 76 6.21 -0.87 -9.08
N PRO A 77 7.06 0.18 -9.06
CA PRO A 77 7.30 0.94 -7.85
C PRO A 77 6.01 1.48 -7.24
N SER A 78 5.95 1.51 -5.91
CA SER A 78 4.83 2.08 -5.18
C SER A 78 5.20 3.45 -4.61
N PHE A 79 4.19 4.30 -4.47
CA PHE A 79 4.35 5.68 -4.00
C PHE A 79 3.25 6.02 -3.01
N ILE A 80 3.59 6.87 -2.05
CA ILE A 80 2.59 7.49 -1.17
C ILE A 80 2.47 8.95 -1.57
N ALA A 81 1.25 9.33 -1.99
CA ALA A 81 0.90 10.72 -2.21
C ALA A 81 0.20 11.26 -0.96
N THR A 82 0.71 12.34 -0.39
CA THR A 82 0.05 13.06 0.68
C THR A 82 -0.79 14.17 0.07
N MET A 83 -2.09 14.09 0.26
CA MET A 83 -3.07 14.94 -0.41
C MET A 83 -3.85 15.74 0.61
N ARG A 84 -4.31 16.90 0.19
CA ARG A 84 -5.18 17.77 1.00
C ARG A 84 -6.38 18.16 0.17
N ASP A 85 -7.56 17.80 0.63
CA ASP A 85 -8.82 18.26 0.06
C ASP A 85 -9.27 19.51 0.79
N ILE A 86 -9.69 20.53 0.04
CA ILE A 86 -10.17 21.80 0.58
C ILE A 86 -11.62 21.97 0.14
N PHE A 87 -12.50 22.11 1.09
CA PHE A 87 -13.92 22.27 0.88
C PHE A 87 -14.41 23.57 1.51
N HIS A 88 -15.22 24.35 0.76
CA HIS A 88 -15.86 25.56 1.26
C HIS A 88 -17.36 25.31 1.37
N ASP A 89 -17.94 25.60 2.53
CA ASP A 89 -19.39 25.52 2.69
C ASP A 89 -20.09 26.79 2.17
N ASP A 90 -21.43 26.79 2.21
CA ASP A 90 -22.23 27.92 1.72
C ASP A 90 -22.02 29.20 2.54
N GLU A 91 -21.50 29.10 3.76
CA GLU A 91 -21.20 30.24 4.62
C GLU A 91 -19.77 30.75 4.45
N GLY A 92 -18.99 30.13 3.55
CA GLY A 92 -17.62 30.50 3.29
C GLY A 92 -16.60 29.90 4.26
N ASN A 93 -17.04 29.00 5.15
CA ASN A 93 -16.11 28.29 6.03
C ASN A 93 -15.32 27.26 5.26
N GLU A 94 -14.00 27.22 5.51
CA GLU A 94 -13.11 26.27 4.87
C GLU A 94 -12.89 25.05 5.76
N THR A 95 -13.03 23.87 5.19
CA THR A 95 -12.67 22.60 5.83
C THR A 95 -11.57 21.96 5.02
N GLN A 96 -10.53 21.50 5.69
CA GLN A 96 -9.40 20.82 5.06
C GLN A 96 -9.28 19.39 5.61
N MET A 97 -9.01 18.44 4.72
CA MET A 97 -8.75 17.07 5.10
C MET A 97 -7.48 16.59 4.43
N ARG A 98 -6.50 16.20 5.24
CA ARG A 98 -5.24 15.62 4.76
C ARG A 98 -5.29 14.11 4.85
N TYR A 99 -4.85 13.43 3.79
CA TYR A 99 -4.85 11.97 3.76
C TYR A 99 -3.74 11.45 2.83
N LYS A 100 -3.43 10.17 2.97
CA LYS A 100 -2.40 9.51 2.18
C LYS A 100 -3.04 8.48 1.26
N VAL A 101 -2.54 8.42 0.02
CA VAL A 101 -2.98 7.46 -1.00
C VAL A 101 -1.78 6.64 -1.45
N LEU A 102 -1.94 5.33 -1.49
CA LEU A 102 -0.94 4.42 -2.08
C LEU A 102 -1.29 4.20 -3.54
N LEU A 103 -0.32 4.44 -4.42
CA LEU A 103 -0.47 4.26 -5.86
C LEU A 103 0.80 3.68 -6.47
N TRP A 104 0.71 3.25 -7.71
CA TRP A 104 1.82 2.61 -8.43
C TRP A 104 2.09 3.34 -9.74
N ALA A 105 3.35 3.44 -10.12
CA ALA A 105 3.77 4.05 -11.37
C ALA A 105 5.21 3.65 -11.69
N GLU A 106 5.62 3.83 -12.93
CA GLU A 106 6.99 3.50 -13.34
C GLU A 106 8.02 4.49 -12.80
N THR A 107 7.62 5.77 -12.65
CA THR A 107 8.49 6.85 -12.20
C THR A 107 7.72 7.78 -11.26
N ILE A 108 8.47 8.61 -10.51
CA ILE A 108 7.83 9.61 -9.66
C ILE A 108 7.05 10.65 -10.49
N THR A 109 7.49 10.95 -11.69
CA THR A 109 6.77 11.87 -12.60
C THR A 109 5.42 11.29 -13.00
N ALA A 110 5.38 10.00 -13.36
CA ALA A 110 4.13 9.30 -13.65
C ALA A 110 3.24 9.20 -12.42
N ALA A 111 3.82 8.99 -11.24
CA ALA A 111 3.08 8.97 -9.98
C ALA A 111 2.39 10.32 -9.71
N ASN A 112 3.09 11.42 -9.96
CA ASN A 112 2.52 12.76 -9.82
C ASN A 112 1.35 12.98 -10.80
N THR A 113 1.51 12.55 -12.05
CA THR A 113 0.44 12.63 -13.05
C THR A 113 -0.78 11.85 -12.59
N ARG A 114 -0.57 10.63 -12.07
CA ARG A 114 -1.66 9.79 -11.57
C ARG A 114 -2.34 10.42 -10.36
N ALA A 115 -1.58 10.95 -9.42
CA ALA A 115 -2.12 11.59 -8.22
C ALA A 115 -3.02 12.77 -8.56
N ASN A 116 -2.67 13.56 -9.58
CA ASN A 116 -3.49 14.68 -10.04
C ASN A 116 -4.85 14.25 -10.60
N LEU A 117 -5.00 13.00 -11.01
CA LEU A 117 -6.27 12.46 -11.52
C LEU A 117 -7.19 11.95 -10.41
N LEU A 118 -6.72 11.94 -9.16
CA LEU A 118 -7.46 11.39 -8.02
C LEU A 118 -8.29 12.44 -7.27
N SER A 119 -8.52 13.61 -7.88
CA SER A 119 -9.31 14.67 -7.25
C SER A 119 -10.76 14.22 -7.03
N HIS A 120 -11.32 14.60 -5.87
CA HIS A 120 -12.71 14.33 -5.55
C HIS A 120 -13.60 15.48 -6.05
N GLU A 121 -14.78 15.14 -6.55
CA GLU A 121 -15.73 16.13 -7.03
C GLU A 121 -16.17 17.05 -5.89
N GLY A 122 -16.19 18.35 -6.15
CA GLY A 122 -16.60 19.35 -5.17
C GLY A 122 -15.49 19.82 -4.24
N TYR A 123 -14.28 19.30 -4.39
CA TYR A 123 -13.13 19.69 -3.58
C TYR A 123 -12.00 20.27 -4.45
N ASP A 124 -11.35 21.29 -3.91
CA ASP A 124 -10.04 21.68 -4.41
C ASP A 124 -9.01 20.74 -3.79
N MET A 125 -8.09 20.22 -4.59
CA MET A 125 -7.10 19.27 -4.12
C MET A 125 -5.70 19.82 -4.30
N LEU A 126 -4.89 19.66 -3.25
CA LEU A 126 -3.45 19.94 -3.30
C LEU A 126 -2.68 18.66 -3.04
N ILE A 127 -1.61 18.45 -3.79
CA ILE A 127 -0.65 17.39 -3.50
C ILE A 127 0.46 18.01 -2.68
N GLU A 128 0.60 17.58 -1.43
CA GLU A 128 1.61 18.12 -0.54
C GLU A 128 2.97 17.40 -0.68
N GLY A 129 2.95 16.19 -1.17
CA GLY A 129 4.19 15.45 -1.40
C GLY A 129 3.91 14.08 -1.99
N ILE A 130 4.92 13.55 -2.67
CA ILE A 130 4.91 12.18 -3.20
C ILE A 130 6.27 11.60 -2.88
N LYS A 131 6.28 10.37 -2.33
CA LYS A 131 7.54 9.66 -2.11
C LYS A 131 7.42 8.21 -2.53
N GLN A 132 8.52 7.68 -3.05
CA GLN A 132 8.61 6.26 -3.37
C GLN A 132 8.74 5.44 -2.09
N VAL A 133 8.03 4.32 -2.05
CA VAL A 133 8.07 3.35 -0.98
C VAL A 133 8.18 1.95 -1.57
N ASP A 134 8.38 0.94 -0.73
CA ASP A 134 8.43 -0.47 -1.17
C ASP A 134 7.28 -1.22 -0.51
N TYR A 135 6.05 -0.85 -0.85
CA TYR A 135 4.87 -1.47 -0.28
C TYR A 135 4.23 -2.44 -1.28
N ILE A 136 3.78 -3.57 -0.76
CA ILE A 136 3.08 -4.60 -1.52
C ILE A 136 1.66 -4.65 -0.99
N TYR A 137 0.68 -4.44 -1.87
CA TYR A 137 -0.72 -4.54 -1.49
C TYR A 137 -1.22 -5.96 -1.73
N LEU A 138 -1.78 -6.57 -0.68
CA LEU A 138 -2.41 -7.88 -0.77
C LEU A 138 -3.92 -7.71 -0.72
N ASN A 139 -4.60 -8.12 -1.78
CA ASN A 139 -6.05 -8.15 -1.82
C ASN A 139 -6.53 -9.51 -1.34
N THR A 140 -7.01 -9.57 -0.09
CA THR A 140 -7.48 -10.80 0.54
C THR A 140 -8.96 -11.08 0.27
N ASN A 141 -9.68 -10.13 -0.34
CA ASN A 141 -11.11 -10.26 -0.56
C ASN A 141 -11.48 -11.11 -1.78
N ILE A 142 -10.50 -11.47 -2.62
CA ILE A 142 -10.74 -12.24 -3.84
C ILE A 142 -11.28 -13.64 -3.54
N SER A 143 -10.86 -14.25 -2.42
CA SER A 143 -11.26 -15.59 -2.07
C SER A 143 -12.75 -15.71 -1.67
N GLU A 144 -13.35 -14.63 -1.20
CA GLU A 144 -14.75 -14.61 -0.79
C GLU A 144 -15.72 -14.59 -1.97
N ASN A 145 -15.25 -14.15 -3.14
CA ASN A 145 -16.08 -14.03 -4.34
C ASN A 145 -16.12 -15.28 -5.20
N ASN A 146 -15.42 -16.33 -4.81
CA ASN A 146 -15.31 -17.58 -5.58
C ASN A 146 -16.20 -18.71 -5.04
N GLU A 147 -17.09 -18.39 -4.14
CA GLU A 147 -18.03 -19.38 -3.59
C GLU A 147 -19.31 -19.47 -4.42
#